data_274d32dbf52a791e618553bf495e8886
#
_entry.id   274d32dbf52a791e618553bf495e8886
#
_cell.length_a   1.000
_cell.length_b   1.000
_cell.length_c   1.000
_cell.angle_alpha   90.00
_cell.angle_beta   90.00
_cell.angle_gamma   90.00
#
_symmetry.space_group_name_H-M   'P 1'
#
loop_
_entity.id
_entity.type
_entity.pdbx_description
1 polymer ?
#
loop_
_entity_poly.entity_id
_entity_poly.type
_entity_poly.pdbx_seq_one_letter_code
_entity_poly.pdbx_strand_id
1 'polypeptide(L)'
;NTRYGTKKDLKELVDAAHAKGMKVILDWVANHTSWDNAWVTEHPDWYTQDANGNVVQPQEQPWADVADLNFDNETMQQAMIDAMKYWVTEIGIDGYRCDYAEGVPDAFWKKAIAELRTLDNNLLMLAEGGKTSLMNNGFNLLYGWNFHSKLKDYYAGKCSLTDLYAMNTSELEGMPKGTLRLRYSTNHDQASEASPIECYGGERGAMSAFVLTTML
;
A
#
# COMPACT_ATOMS: atom_id res chain seq x y z
N ASN A 1 -13.98 -6.17 14.18
CA ASN A 1 -14.09 -5.36 15.40
C ASN A 1 -15.44 -4.65 15.40
N THR A 2 -16.31 -4.98 16.35
CA THR A 2 -17.68 -4.44 16.47
C THR A 2 -17.74 -2.92 16.65
N ARG A 3 -16.62 -2.29 17.03
CA ARG A 3 -16.51 -0.82 17.14
C ARG A 3 -16.67 -0.11 15.80
N TYR A 4 -16.29 -0.75 14.70
CA TYR A 4 -16.30 -0.14 13.36
C TYR A 4 -17.43 -0.68 12.47
N GLY A 5 -18.19 -1.66 12.94
CA GLY A 5 -19.28 -2.27 12.22
C GLY A 5 -19.07 -3.76 11.93
N THR A 6 -19.99 -4.32 11.17
CA THR A 6 -20.03 -5.71 10.76
C THR A 6 -19.55 -5.87 9.31
N LYS A 7 -19.38 -7.12 8.86
CA LYS A 7 -19.15 -7.43 7.44
C LYS A 7 -20.29 -6.93 6.54
N LYS A 8 -21.53 -6.98 7.04
CA LYS A 8 -22.69 -6.46 6.33
C LYS A 8 -22.60 -4.95 6.13
N ASP A 9 -22.22 -4.20 7.17
CA ASP A 9 -22.06 -2.75 7.07
C ASP A 9 -20.97 -2.36 6.07
N LEU A 10 -19.85 -3.12 6.04
CA LEU A 10 -18.81 -2.90 5.05
C LEU A 10 -19.29 -3.19 3.63
N LYS A 11 -20.07 -4.28 3.44
CA LYS A 11 -20.64 -4.57 2.13
C LYS A 11 -21.61 -3.49 1.67
N GLU A 12 -22.45 -2.99 2.55
CA GLU A 12 -23.38 -1.87 2.25
C GLU A 12 -22.59 -0.60 1.87
N LEU A 13 -21.46 -0.33 2.53
CA LEU A 13 -20.57 0.77 2.15
C LEU A 13 -19.99 0.58 0.74
N VAL A 14 -19.49 -0.62 0.42
CA VAL A 14 -18.96 -0.95 -0.90
C VAL A 14 -20.03 -0.79 -1.97
N ASP A 15 -21.21 -1.36 -1.77
CA ASP A 15 -22.33 -1.27 -2.69
C ASP A 15 -22.77 0.20 -2.93
N ALA A 16 -22.79 1.02 -1.87
CA ALA A 16 -23.11 2.45 -1.98
C ALA A 16 -22.04 3.25 -2.72
N ALA A 17 -20.77 2.91 -2.56
CA ALA A 17 -19.66 3.50 -3.30
C ALA A 17 -19.76 3.14 -4.80
N HIS A 18 -20.00 1.87 -5.11
CA HIS A 18 -20.20 1.39 -6.47
C HIS A 18 -21.38 2.07 -7.17
N ALA A 19 -22.49 2.27 -6.46
CA ALA A 19 -23.64 3.00 -6.99
C ALA A 19 -23.34 4.46 -7.38
N LYS A 20 -22.22 5.01 -6.87
CA LYS A 20 -21.69 6.33 -7.24
C LYS A 20 -20.52 6.29 -8.23
N GLY A 21 -20.18 5.11 -8.76
CA GLY A 21 -19.06 4.91 -9.68
C GLY A 21 -17.67 4.95 -9.01
N MET A 22 -17.62 4.86 -7.68
CA MET A 22 -16.35 4.82 -6.95
C MET A 22 -15.87 3.38 -6.78
N LYS A 23 -14.55 3.20 -6.78
CA LYS A 23 -13.88 1.94 -6.45
C LYS A 23 -13.51 1.92 -4.97
N VAL A 24 -13.56 0.74 -4.34
CA VAL A 24 -13.19 0.55 -2.94
C VAL A 24 -12.02 -0.45 -2.87
N ILE A 25 -10.91 -0.02 -2.32
CA ILE A 25 -9.76 -0.88 -2.03
C ILE A 25 -9.54 -0.96 -0.52
N LEU A 26 -9.03 -2.08 -0.04
CA LEU A 26 -8.65 -2.25 1.36
C LEU A 26 -7.14 -2.07 1.53
N ASP A 27 -6.75 -1.53 2.68
CA ASP A 27 -5.37 -1.56 3.12
C ASP A 27 -5.00 -2.97 3.58
N TRP A 28 -3.92 -3.52 3.04
CA TRP A 28 -3.47 -4.87 3.31
C TRP A 28 -2.03 -4.89 3.82
N VAL A 29 -1.89 -5.19 5.10
CA VAL A 29 -0.59 -5.32 5.76
C VAL A 29 -0.13 -6.76 5.67
N ALA A 30 0.72 -7.07 4.68
CA ALA A 30 1.17 -8.43 4.43
C ALA A 30 2.45 -8.79 5.17
N ASN A 31 3.29 -7.81 5.51
CA ASN A 31 4.61 -8.05 6.07
C ASN A 31 4.58 -8.58 7.52
N HIS A 32 3.58 -8.18 8.30
CA HIS A 32 3.51 -8.45 9.74
C HIS A 32 2.07 -8.44 10.25
N THR A 33 1.89 -8.85 11.49
CA THR A 33 0.60 -8.71 12.20
C THR A 33 0.81 -8.05 13.55
N SER A 34 -0.28 -7.56 14.17
CA SER A 34 -0.22 -7.23 15.60
C SER A 34 0.04 -8.47 16.45
N TRP A 35 0.62 -8.29 17.64
CA TRP A 35 0.93 -9.39 18.58
C TRP A 35 -0.32 -10.14 19.09
N ASP A 36 -1.48 -9.49 19.06
CA ASP A 36 -2.78 -10.09 19.46
C ASP A 36 -3.50 -10.79 18.32
N ASN A 37 -2.88 -10.93 17.13
CA ASN A 37 -3.44 -11.74 16.05
C ASN A 37 -3.47 -13.21 16.47
N ALA A 38 -4.61 -13.87 16.21
CA ALA A 38 -4.82 -15.28 16.55
C ALA A 38 -3.73 -16.20 15.98
N TRP A 39 -3.20 -15.91 14.81
CA TRP A 39 -2.13 -16.68 14.17
C TRP A 39 -0.85 -16.76 15.02
N VAL A 40 -0.54 -15.74 15.82
CA VAL A 40 0.66 -15.76 16.70
C VAL A 40 0.61 -16.95 17.68
N THR A 41 -0.58 -17.29 18.16
CA THR A 41 -0.78 -18.41 19.11
C THR A 41 -1.19 -19.72 18.43
N GLU A 42 -1.95 -19.66 17.34
CA GLU A 42 -2.46 -20.85 16.63
C GLU A 42 -1.44 -21.42 15.66
N HIS A 43 -0.60 -20.59 15.06
CA HIS A 43 0.37 -20.93 14.04
C HIS A 43 1.69 -20.17 14.24
N PRO A 44 2.42 -20.39 15.37
CA PRO A 44 3.69 -19.70 15.63
C PRO A 44 4.77 -19.98 14.57
N ASP A 45 4.66 -21.10 13.85
CA ASP A 45 5.51 -21.46 12.72
C ASP A 45 5.26 -20.61 11.44
N TRP A 46 4.19 -19.83 11.42
CA TRP A 46 3.93 -18.85 10.35
C TRP A 46 4.69 -17.54 10.53
N TYR A 47 5.38 -17.40 11.66
CA TYR A 47 6.15 -16.20 12.00
C TYR A 47 7.65 -16.51 12.03
N THR A 48 8.45 -15.48 11.80
CA THR A 48 9.89 -15.55 12.01
C THR A 48 10.18 -15.77 13.48
N GLN A 49 11.07 -16.74 13.78
CA GLN A 49 11.42 -17.13 15.14
C GLN A 49 12.91 -16.94 15.40
N ASP A 50 13.25 -16.66 16.65
CA ASP A 50 14.62 -16.65 17.12
C ASP A 50 15.17 -18.09 17.33
N ALA A 51 16.44 -18.20 17.73
CA ALA A 51 17.08 -19.50 17.98
C ALA A 51 16.42 -20.31 19.13
N ASN A 52 15.59 -19.68 19.94
CA ASN A 52 14.85 -20.32 21.04
C ASN A 52 13.41 -20.68 20.67
N GLY A 53 13.00 -20.37 19.42
CA GLY A 53 11.63 -20.63 18.93
C GLY A 53 10.61 -19.55 19.31
N ASN A 54 11.06 -18.39 19.77
CA ASN A 54 10.14 -17.28 20.05
C ASN A 54 9.85 -16.48 18.77
N VAL A 55 8.61 -16.13 18.55
CA VAL A 55 8.21 -15.21 17.48
C VAL A 55 8.87 -13.85 17.71
N VAL A 56 9.38 -13.23 16.66
CA VAL A 56 10.10 -11.96 16.73
C VAL A 56 9.44 -10.87 15.87
N GLN A 57 9.82 -9.63 16.14
CA GLN A 57 9.48 -8.47 15.29
C GLN A 57 10.31 -8.48 13.99
N PRO A 58 9.92 -7.72 12.96
CA PRO A 58 10.74 -7.52 11.76
C PRO A 58 12.14 -7.02 12.12
N GLN A 59 13.18 -7.73 11.67
CA GLN A 59 14.56 -7.43 12.08
C GLN A 59 15.13 -6.20 11.36
N GLU A 60 14.63 -5.88 10.19
CA GLU A 60 15.09 -4.75 9.37
C GLU A 60 14.36 -3.43 9.70
N GLN A 61 13.39 -3.48 10.62
CA GLN A 61 12.56 -2.34 10.98
C GLN A 61 12.46 -2.19 12.51
N PRO A 62 12.39 -0.96 13.04
CA PRO A 62 12.29 -0.73 14.48
C PRO A 62 10.86 -0.90 15.03
N TRP A 63 10.06 -1.80 14.47
CA TRP A 63 8.65 -1.99 14.79
C TRP A 63 8.46 -3.06 15.87
N ALA A 64 8.57 -2.67 17.13
CA ALA A 64 8.46 -3.58 18.27
C ALA A 64 7.01 -3.99 18.60
N ASP A 65 6.04 -3.33 18.02
CA ASP A 65 4.60 -3.53 18.24
C ASP A 65 3.95 -4.54 17.30
N VAL A 66 4.72 -5.17 16.41
CA VAL A 66 4.25 -6.15 15.43
C VAL A 66 5.12 -7.40 15.37
N ALA A 67 4.52 -8.51 14.92
CA ALA A 67 5.14 -9.82 14.73
C ALA A 67 5.44 -10.07 13.25
N ASP A 68 6.66 -10.49 12.92
CA ASP A 68 7.15 -10.71 11.57
C ASP A 68 6.64 -12.01 10.97
N LEU A 69 6.05 -11.96 9.77
CA LEU A 69 5.55 -13.14 9.06
C LEU A 69 6.66 -13.86 8.28
N ASN A 70 6.70 -15.18 8.40
CA ASN A 70 7.67 -16.03 7.74
C ASN A 70 7.20 -16.42 6.33
N PHE A 71 7.71 -15.75 5.32
CA PHE A 71 7.38 -16.04 3.91
C PHE A 71 8.03 -17.32 3.35
N ASP A 72 8.88 -18.02 4.09
CA ASP A 72 9.33 -19.36 3.71
C ASP A 72 8.25 -20.43 4.00
N ASN A 73 7.22 -20.09 4.80
CA ASN A 73 6.11 -20.99 5.10
C ASN A 73 5.00 -20.86 4.04
N GLU A 74 4.91 -21.86 3.15
CA GLU A 74 3.92 -21.89 2.07
C GLU A 74 2.46 -21.95 2.56
N THR A 75 2.22 -22.55 3.74
CA THR A 75 0.87 -22.62 4.33
C THR A 75 0.41 -21.25 4.78
N MET A 76 1.30 -20.47 5.40
CA MET A 76 1.04 -19.08 5.74
C MET A 76 0.75 -18.25 4.48
N GLN A 77 1.58 -18.38 3.45
CA GLN A 77 1.35 -17.67 2.18
C GLN A 77 -0.04 -17.97 1.60
N GLN A 78 -0.42 -19.25 1.60
CA GLN A 78 -1.73 -19.65 1.06
C GLN A 78 -2.90 -19.14 1.90
N ALA A 79 -2.80 -19.22 3.23
CA ALA A 79 -3.81 -18.67 4.13
C ALA A 79 -3.99 -17.15 3.93
N MET A 80 -2.89 -16.41 3.72
CA MET A 80 -2.94 -14.98 3.42
C MET A 80 -3.63 -14.71 2.07
N ILE A 81 -3.30 -15.47 1.02
CA ILE A 81 -3.94 -15.35 -0.30
C ILE A 81 -5.45 -15.64 -0.19
N ASP A 82 -5.83 -16.67 0.55
CA ASP A 82 -7.23 -17.04 0.73
C ASP A 82 -7.99 -15.95 1.52
N ALA A 83 -7.35 -15.33 2.50
CA ALA A 83 -7.92 -14.17 3.20
C ALA A 83 -8.11 -12.97 2.26
N MET A 84 -7.16 -12.71 1.35
CA MET A 84 -7.33 -11.68 0.31
C MET A 84 -8.48 -12.01 -0.64
N LYS A 85 -8.56 -13.25 -1.12
CA LYS A 85 -9.66 -13.69 -1.99
C LYS A 85 -11.03 -13.51 -1.34
N TYR A 86 -11.13 -13.77 -0.04
CA TYR A 86 -12.37 -13.62 0.71
C TYR A 86 -12.96 -12.21 0.58
N TRP A 87 -12.17 -11.15 0.74
CA TRP A 87 -12.67 -9.78 0.66
C TRP A 87 -13.12 -9.39 -0.76
N VAL A 88 -12.47 -9.94 -1.78
CA VAL A 88 -12.87 -9.74 -3.18
C VAL A 88 -14.21 -10.46 -3.45
N THR A 89 -14.35 -11.72 -3.04
CA THR A 89 -15.53 -12.54 -3.37
C THR A 89 -16.75 -12.23 -2.51
N GLU A 90 -16.56 -12.06 -1.19
CA GLU A 90 -17.68 -11.91 -0.25
C GLU A 90 -18.11 -10.46 -0.07
N ILE A 91 -17.20 -9.53 -0.15
CA ILE A 91 -17.48 -8.10 0.07
C ILE A 91 -17.57 -7.34 -1.25
N GLY A 92 -16.85 -7.79 -2.28
CA GLY A 92 -16.85 -7.19 -3.61
C GLY A 92 -15.97 -5.96 -3.71
N ILE A 93 -14.85 -5.93 -2.96
CA ILE A 93 -13.87 -4.84 -3.07
C ILE A 93 -13.17 -4.89 -4.44
N ASP A 94 -12.61 -3.77 -4.86
CA ASP A 94 -11.99 -3.60 -6.18
C ASP A 94 -10.46 -3.75 -6.15
N GLY A 95 -9.88 -4.09 -5.02
CA GLY A 95 -8.43 -4.28 -4.90
C GLY A 95 -7.84 -3.93 -3.55
N TYR A 96 -6.53 -3.67 -3.55
CA TYR A 96 -5.74 -3.46 -2.33
C TYR A 96 -4.73 -2.33 -2.46
N ARG A 97 -4.51 -1.60 -1.37
CA ARG A 97 -3.27 -0.90 -1.08
C ARG A 97 -2.45 -1.81 -0.20
N CYS A 98 -1.30 -2.26 -0.68
CA CYS A 98 -0.44 -3.18 0.05
C CYS A 98 0.64 -2.39 0.79
N ASP A 99 0.52 -2.40 2.13
CA ASP A 99 1.44 -1.76 3.06
C ASP A 99 2.83 -2.36 2.97
N TYR A 100 3.87 -1.52 3.04
CA TYR A 100 5.28 -1.92 3.03
C TYR A 100 5.57 -3.07 2.04
N ALA A 101 5.05 -2.94 0.81
CA ALA A 101 5.10 -4.01 -0.19
C ALA A 101 6.53 -4.44 -0.55
N GLU A 102 7.53 -3.58 -0.35
CA GLU A 102 8.95 -3.87 -0.61
C GLU A 102 9.59 -4.80 0.43
N GLY A 103 9.00 -4.93 1.62
CA GLY A 103 9.43 -5.86 2.66
C GLY A 103 8.94 -7.29 2.42
N VAL A 104 7.96 -7.47 1.54
CA VAL A 104 7.37 -8.78 1.23
C VAL A 104 8.02 -9.33 -0.04
N PRO A 105 8.38 -10.64 -0.10
CA PRO A 105 9.06 -11.23 -1.25
C PRO A 105 8.30 -11.08 -2.57
N ASP A 106 9.01 -10.73 -3.62
CA ASP A 106 8.47 -10.59 -4.99
C ASP A 106 7.72 -11.85 -5.46
N ALA A 107 8.22 -13.04 -5.08
CA ALA A 107 7.60 -14.31 -5.43
C ALA A 107 6.20 -14.47 -4.83
N PHE A 108 5.99 -14.03 -3.59
CA PHE A 108 4.67 -14.00 -2.95
C PHE A 108 3.70 -13.08 -3.69
N TRP A 109 4.11 -11.83 -3.97
CA TRP A 109 3.24 -10.89 -4.69
C TRP A 109 2.85 -11.41 -6.06
N LYS A 110 3.80 -11.96 -6.80
CA LYS A 110 3.54 -12.55 -8.11
C LYS A 110 2.50 -13.66 -8.05
N LYS A 111 2.60 -14.57 -7.05
CA LYS A 111 1.63 -15.64 -6.81
C LYS A 111 0.29 -15.07 -6.39
N ALA A 112 0.26 -14.24 -5.37
CA ALA A 112 -0.96 -13.68 -4.80
C ALA A 112 -1.76 -12.87 -5.83
N ILE A 113 -1.11 -11.95 -6.56
CA ILE A 113 -1.78 -11.12 -7.56
C ILE A 113 -2.27 -11.96 -8.74
N ALA A 114 -1.50 -12.98 -9.19
CA ALA A 114 -1.95 -13.87 -10.24
C ALA A 114 -3.23 -14.63 -9.83
N GLU A 115 -3.30 -15.14 -8.60
CA GLU A 115 -4.49 -15.81 -8.09
C GLU A 115 -5.69 -14.86 -7.90
N LEU A 116 -5.46 -13.67 -7.38
CA LEU A 116 -6.52 -12.66 -7.24
C LEU A 116 -7.11 -12.25 -8.60
N ARG A 117 -6.28 -12.12 -9.64
CA ARG A 117 -6.72 -11.77 -10.99
C ARG A 117 -7.52 -12.87 -11.68
N THR A 118 -7.52 -14.11 -11.17
CA THR A 118 -8.47 -15.15 -11.63
C THR A 118 -9.90 -14.85 -11.21
N LEU A 119 -10.09 -14.07 -10.13
CA LEU A 119 -11.41 -13.66 -9.64
C LEU A 119 -11.90 -12.40 -10.38
N ASP A 120 -11.06 -11.41 -10.50
CA ASP A 120 -11.30 -10.21 -11.31
C ASP A 120 -9.96 -9.68 -11.87
N ASN A 121 -9.84 -9.69 -13.21
CA ASN A 121 -8.64 -9.22 -13.89
C ASN A 121 -8.41 -7.70 -13.77
N ASN A 122 -9.44 -6.94 -13.36
CA ASN A 122 -9.38 -5.48 -13.21
C ASN A 122 -9.06 -5.03 -11.79
N LEU A 123 -8.73 -5.93 -10.87
CA LEU A 123 -8.37 -5.56 -9.50
C LEU A 123 -7.25 -4.53 -9.49
N LEU A 124 -7.46 -3.48 -8.69
CA LEU A 124 -6.51 -2.39 -8.51
C LEU A 124 -5.52 -2.78 -7.41
N MET A 125 -4.26 -2.93 -7.78
CA MET A 125 -3.19 -3.31 -6.87
C MET A 125 -2.21 -2.15 -6.73
N LEU A 126 -2.29 -1.45 -5.60
CA LEU A 126 -1.41 -0.34 -5.23
C LEU A 126 -0.36 -0.84 -4.24
N ALA A 127 0.91 -0.73 -4.59
CA ALA A 127 1.99 -1.00 -3.65
C ALA A 127 2.46 0.27 -2.95
N GLU A 128 2.52 0.24 -1.64
CA GLU A 128 3.36 1.17 -0.91
C GLU A 128 4.81 0.75 -1.09
N GLY A 129 5.43 1.34 -2.09
CA GLY A 129 6.78 1.05 -2.54
C GLY A 129 7.14 1.89 -3.76
N GLY A 130 8.43 2.09 -3.98
CA GLY A 130 8.98 2.84 -5.12
C GLY A 130 9.67 1.96 -6.16
N LYS A 131 9.99 0.70 -5.80
CA LYS A 131 10.74 -0.23 -6.68
C LYS A 131 9.90 -0.66 -7.88
N THR A 132 10.41 -0.42 -9.08
CA THR A 132 9.75 -0.81 -10.34
C THR A 132 9.60 -2.33 -10.49
N SER A 133 10.38 -3.14 -9.77
CA SER A 133 10.23 -4.61 -9.75
C SER A 133 8.84 -5.06 -9.32
N LEU A 134 8.17 -4.32 -8.43
CA LEU A 134 6.80 -4.60 -7.98
C LEU A 134 5.79 -4.59 -9.15
N MET A 135 6.02 -3.77 -10.18
CA MET A 135 5.19 -3.77 -11.39
C MET A 135 5.27 -5.10 -12.15
N ASN A 136 6.43 -5.77 -12.12
CA ASN A 136 6.61 -7.08 -12.74
C ASN A 136 5.91 -8.20 -11.96
N ASN A 137 5.52 -7.91 -10.71
CA ASN A 137 4.75 -8.82 -9.85
C ASN A 137 3.24 -8.66 -10.02
N GLY A 138 2.79 -7.68 -10.84
CA GLY A 138 1.39 -7.47 -11.18
C GLY A 138 0.72 -6.26 -10.53
N PHE A 139 1.44 -5.44 -9.76
CA PHE A 139 0.91 -4.17 -9.27
C PHE A 139 0.63 -3.21 -10.42
N ASN A 140 -0.42 -2.40 -10.28
CA ASN A 140 -0.80 -1.36 -11.27
C ASN A 140 -0.28 0.01 -10.88
N LEU A 141 -0.12 0.26 -9.56
CA LEU A 141 0.28 1.54 -9.02
C LEU A 141 1.40 1.37 -8.00
N LEU A 142 2.33 2.32 -8.02
CA LEU A 142 3.35 2.52 -6.99
C LEU A 142 3.22 3.91 -6.39
N TYR A 143 3.75 4.10 -5.19
CA TYR A 143 3.87 5.45 -4.62
C TYR A 143 4.89 6.30 -5.38
N GLY A 144 4.55 7.55 -5.62
CA GLY A 144 5.43 8.57 -6.22
C GLY A 144 6.23 9.34 -5.16
N TRP A 145 7.01 8.63 -4.34
CA TRP A 145 7.74 9.23 -3.22
C TRP A 145 8.76 10.29 -3.65
N ASN A 146 9.49 10.03 -4.75
CA ASN A 146 10.48 10.99 -5.24
C ASN A 146 9.82 12.27 -5.76
N PHE A 147 8.69 12.13 -6.47
CA PHE A 147 7.91 13.29 -6.89
C PHE A 147 7.41 14.09 -5.69
N HIS A 148 6.85 13.41 -4.67
CA HIS A 148 6.38 14.09 -3.46
C HIS A 148 7.51 14.82 -2.74
N SER A 149 8.67 14.18 -2.57
CA SER A 149 9.85 14.83 -1.99
C SER A 149 10.28 16.05 -2.80
N LYS A 150 10.31 15.92 -4.13
CA LYS A 150 10.66 17.03 -5.03
C LYS A 150 9.61 18.15 -4.99
N LEU A 151 8.32 17.80 -4.82
CA LEU A 151 7.25 18.78 -4.64
C LEU A 151 7.47 19.62 -3.35
N LYS A 152 7.82 18.97 -2.23
CA LYS A 152 8.19 19.66 -1.00
C LYS A 152 9.40 20.59 -1.20
N ASP A 153 10.43 20.11 -1.90
CA ASP A 153 11.62 20.91 -2.22
C ASP A 153 11.31 22.14 -3.08
N TYR A 154 10.39 22.01 -4.03
CA TYR A 154 9.94 23.13 -4.86
C TYR A 154 9.30 24.24 -4.01
N TYR A 155 8.37 23.89 -3.13
CA TYR A 155 7.73 24.88 -2.25
C TYR A 155 8.66 25.43 -1.17
N ALA A 156 9.70 24.69 -0.80
CA ALA A 156 10.77 25.17 0.06
C ALA A 156 11.81 26.04 -0.66
N GLY A 157 11.65 26.31 -1.97
CA GLY A 157 12.58 27.10 -2.78
C GLY A 157 13.92 26.42 -3.07
N LYS A 158 14.02 25.09 -2.88
CA LYS A 158 15.25 24.31 -3.06
C LYS A 158 15.46 23.81 -4.49
N CYS A 159 14.43 23.81 -5.31
CA CYS A 159 14.51 23.41 -6.72
C CYS A 159 13.52 24.20 -7.58
N SER A 160 13.68 24.13 -8.89
CA SER A 160 12.81 24.79 -9.87
C SER A 160 11.61 23.93 -10.27
N LEU A 161 10.63 24.55 -10.93
CA LEU A 161 9.51 23.81 -11.55
C LEU A 161 10.01 22.86 -12.64
N THR A 162 11.09 23.21 -13.34
CA THR A 162 11.72 22.34 -14.34
C THR A 162 12.27 21.05 -13.69
N ASP A 163 12.85 21.15 -12.50
CA ASP A 163 13.36 19.99 -11.76
C ASP A 163 12.21 19.07 -11.30
N LEU A 164 11.08 19.67 -10.89
CA LEU A 164 9.87 18.90 -10.54
C LEU A 164 9.32 18.15 -11.76
N TYR A 165 9.26 18.81 -12.92
CA TYR A 165 8.82 18.18 -14.16
C TYR A 165 9.76 17.07 -14.62
N ALA A 166 11.06 17.28 -14.53
CA ALA A 166 12.08 16.26 -14.82
C ALA A 166 11.93 15.03 -13.89
N MET A 167 11.65 15.25 -12.60
CA MET A 167 11.37 14.17 -11.65
C MET A 167 10.11 13.39 -12.04
N ASN A 168 9.03 14.08 -12.44
CA ASN A 168 7.81 13.42 -12.92
C ASN A 168 8.10 12.50 -14.11
N THR A 169 8.90 12.98 -15.07
CA THR A 169 9.27 12.18 -16.24
C THR A 169 10.13 10.97 -15.87
N SER A 170 11.16 11.17 -15.04
CA SER A 170 12.10 10.11 -14.66
C SER A 170 11.44 8.98 -13.86
N GLU A 171 10.46 9.29 -13.02
CA GLU A 171 9.73 8.26 -12.27
C GLU A 171 8.85 7.35 -13.15
N LEU A 172 8.54 7.79 -14.37
CA LEU A 172 7.77 7.01 -15.34
C LEU A 172 8.64 6.23 -16.32
N GLU A 173 9.94 6.52 -16.36
CA GLU A 173 10.87 5.80 -17.23
C GLU A 173 10.98 4.32 -16.86
N GLY A 174 10.91 3.47 -17.88
CA GLY A 174 11.00 2.01 -17.70
C GLY A 174 9.77 1.35 -17.06
N MET A 175 8.71 2.11 -16.78
CA MET A 175 7.48 1.53 -16.25
C MET A 175 6.71 0.76 -17.35
N PRO A 176 6.14 -0.41 -17.04
CA PRO A 176 5.29 -1.15 -17.96
C PRO A 176 4.08 -0.30 -18.39
N LYS A 177 3.66 -0.47 -19.67
CA LYS A 177 2.49 0.24 -20.19
C LYS A 177 1.23 -0.07 -19.37
N GLY A 178 0.51 0.98 -18.98
CA GLY A 178 -0.72 0.88 -18.19
C GLY A 178 -0.50 0.88 -16.68
N THR A 179 0.74 1.05 -16.21
CA THR A 179 1.04 1.27 -14.79
C THR A 179 1.18 2.75 -14.49
N LEU A 180 0.96 3.13 -13.23
CA LEU A 180 0.92 4.53 -12.79
C LEU A 180 1.71 4.73 -11.49
N ARG A 181 2.12 5.97 -11.25
CA ARG A 181 2.58 6.43 -9.94
C ARG A 181 1.45 7.19 -9.24
N LEU A 182 1.15 6.79 -8.01
CA LEU A 182 0.25 7.55 -7.15
C LEU A 182 0.90 8.88 -6.77
N ARG A 183 0.36 9.98 -7.27
CA ARG A 183 0.75 11.33 -6.87
C ARG A 183 -0.08 11.77 -5.67
N TYR A 184 0.56 12.43 -4.71
CA TYR A 184 -0.11 12.92 -3.51
C TYR A 184 0.62 14.13 -2.94
N SER A 185 -0.11 15.01 -2.28
CA SER A 185 0.44 16.14 -1.54
C SER A 185 0.67 15.84 -0.06
N THR A 186 -0.03 14.85 0.48
CA THR A 186 0.12 14.32 1.84
C THR A 186 -0.44 12.91 1.93
N ASN A 187 -0.09 12.16 2.96
CA ASN A 187 -0.68 10.89 3.35
C ASN A 187 -0.75 10.80 4.87
N HIS A 188 -1.25 9.65 5.39
CA HIS A 188 -1.46 9.45 6.83
C HIS A 188 -0.14 9.46 7.64
N ASP A 189 0.97 8.99 7.08
CA ASP A 189 2.29 8.99 7.76
C ASP A 189 2.83 10.39 7.91
N GLN A 190 2.69 11.20 6.86
CA GLN A 190 3.24 12.56 6.82
C GLN A 190 2.35 13.58 7.52
N ALA A 191 1.07 13.29 7.68
CA ALA A 191 0.16 14.16 8.42
C ALA A 191 0.58 14.36 9.89
N SER A 192 1.35 13.43 10.45
CA SER A 192 1.94 13.56 11.79
C SER A 192 3.15 14.50 11.83
N GLU A 193 3.83 14.76 10.70
CA GLU A 193 5.00 15.62 10.61
C GLU A 193 4.61 17.10 10.39
N ALA A 194 3.77 17.34 9.38
CA ALA A 194 3.27 18.68 9.06
C ALA A 194 2.02 18.60 8.17
N SER A 195 1.11 19.54 8.36
CA SER A 195 -0.06 19.69 7.49
C SER A 195 0.35 20.17 6.08
N PRO A 196 -0.46 19.93 5.03
CA PRO A 196 -0.21 20.50 3.70
C PRO A 196 -0.07 22.03 3.71
N ILE A 197 -0.80 22.72 4.58
CA ILE A 197 -0.72 24.18 4.71
C ILE A 197 0.67 24.60 5.17
N GLU A 198 1.24 23.89 6.14
CA GLU A 198 2.61 24.15 6.64
C GLU A 198 3.67 23.74 5.60
N CYS A 199 3.52 22.57 4.98
CA CYS A 199 4.48 22.08 3.99
C CYS A 199 4.60 22.94 2.75
N TYR A 200 3.49 23.56 2.31
CA TYR A 200 3.43 24.25 1.01
C TYR A 200 3.24 25.77 1.13
N GLY A 201 3.52 26.37 2.31
CA GLY A 201 3.55 27.80 2.49
C GLY A 201 2.16 28.47 2.49
N GLY A 202 1.17 27.82 3.10
CA GLY A 202 -0.19 28.34 3.27
C GLY A 202 -1.24 27.65 2.39
N GLU A 203 -2.50 28.06 2.52
CA GLU A 203 -3.64 27.46 1.82
C GLU A 203 -3.51 27.49 0.29
N ARG A 204 -3.02 28.60 -0.27
CA ARG A 204 -2.80 28.72 -1.72
C ARG A 204 -1.73 27.76 -2.22
N GLY A 205 -0.64 27.61 -1.46
CA GLY A 205 0.42 26.67 -1.76
C GLY A 205 -0.09 25.21 -1.69
N ALA A 206 -0.82 24.86 -0.63
CA ALA A 206 -1.43 23.54 -0.47
C ALA A 206 -2.38 23.18 -1.63
N MET A 207 -3.24 24.15 -2.03
CA MET A 207 -4.14 23.94 -3.17
C MET A 207 -3.38 23.78 -4.48
N SER A 208 -2.35 24.59 -4.72
CA SER A 208 -1.56 24.46 -5.96
C SER A 208 -0.73 23.17 -5.98
N ALA A 209 -0.20 22.72 -4.83
CA ALA A 209 0.45 21.43 -4.71
C ALA A 209 -0.53 20.27 -5.04
N PHE A 210 -1.75 20.31 -4.50
CA PHE A 210 -2.81 19.34 -4.84
C PHE A 210 -3.12 19.34 -6.34
N VAL A 211 -3.25 20.51 -6.99
CA VAL A 211 -3.47 20.61 -8.45
C VAL A 211 -2.31 19.96 -9.21
N LEU A 212 -1.05 20.23 -8.82
CA LEU A 212 0.11 19.58 -9.47
C LEU A 212 0.07 18.06 -9.37
N THR A 213 -0.37 17.48 -8.23
CA THR A 213 -0.49 16.03 -8.08
C THR A 213 -1.61 15.41 -8.92
N THR A 214 -2.57 16.19 -9.39
CA THR A 214 -3.70 15.73 -10.21
C THR A 214 -3.51 15.96 -11.70
N MET A 215 -2.58 16.85 -12.08
CA MET A 215 -2.35 17.26 -13.49
C MET A 215 -1.05 16.69 -14.08
N LEU A 216 -0.14 16.20 -13.26
CA LEU A 216 1.13 15.56 -13.63
C LEU A 216 1.09 14.07 -13.26
#